data_889bf95cfb618c3422d45caca792e1d5
#
_entry.id   889bf95cfb618c3422d45caca792e1d5
#
_cell.length_a   1.000
_cell.length_b   1.000
_cell.length_c   1.000
_cell.angle_alpha   90.00
_cell.angle_beta   90.00
_cell.angle_gamma   90.00
#
_symmetry.space_group_name_H-M   'P 1'
#
loop_
_entity.id
_entity.type
_entity.pdbx_description
1 polymer ?
#
loop_
_entity_poly.entity_id
_entity_poly.type
_entity_poly.pdbx_seq_one_letter_code
_entity_poly.pdbx_strand_id
1 'polypeptide(L)'
;MALSGISRIDDLNAGTASATSIAPGDPDIESVGLIQNLLTGQGQKGLPNLLSSSYGIYGPVTSAAVQNFRAQQSLAAGNQVDTQTLQSLVQTPANAPIASRGYLTLALNFEYNGLAKILSVVAQMEGAGKFSALNLNTDKAGLSFGLIQWAQKPERLAEISQAFRTASADDFTRIFGDGDAGVAAGLIAHTSKPLGGIDPATGQTTDPAFDLISEPWVSRFRAAALWMPFQQVQVQTALADFGSSLARIKEYAPQLNSERAVAFTLDLANQFGDGGARGIYQAVWQAGMAISDLLQAMADESARRIQDPWKAGTQARREHFLTTDFLTDDLFTDPGLGPQPSAGEAA
;
A
#
# COMPACT_ATOMS: atom_id res chain seq x y z
N MET A 1 13.43 7.48 -13.69
CA MET A 1 12.22 7.17 -12.90
C MET A 1 12.71 6.59 -11.59
N ALA A 2 12.24 7.05 -10.45
CA ALA A 2 12.64 6.50 -9.16
C ALA A 2 12.21 5.03 -9.08
N LEU A 3 13.09 4.15 -8.65
CA LEU A 3 12.86 2.71 -8.56
C LEU A 3 11.90 2.37 -7.42
N SER A 4 12.08 2.99 -6.27
CA SER A 4 11.36 2.69 -5.03
C SER A 4 10.71 3.90 -4.37
N GLY A 5 11.19 5.10 -4.66
CA GLY A 5 10.87 6.33 -3.92
C GLY A 5 11.60 6.46 -2.57
N ILE A 6 12.47 5.49 -2.22
CA ILE A 6 13.40 5.57 -1.10
C ILE A 6 14.73 6.05 -1.69
N SER A 7 15.12 7.29 -1.38
CA SER A 7 16.25 7.95 -2.02
C SER A 7 17.54 7.12 -1.96
N ARG A 8 17.84 6.54 -0.81
CA ARG A 8 19.04 5.72 -0.63
C ARG A 8 19.04 4.45 -1.51
N ILE A 9 17.92 3.80 -1.66
CA ILE A 9 17.75 2.64 -2.56
C ILE A 9 17.90 3.06 -4.02
N ASP A 10 17.29 4.18 -4.39
CA ASP A 10 17.36 4.70 -5.76
C ASP A 10 18.80 5.12 -6.11
N ASP A 11 19.52 5.77 -5.19
CA ASP A 11 20.94 6.12 -5.32
C ASP A 11 21.85 4.88 -5.41
N LEU A 12 21.61 3.90 -4.54
CA LEU A 12 22.36 2.64 -4.54
C LEU A 12 22.14 1.86 -5.84
N ASN A 13 20.90 1.80 -6.33
CA ASN A 13 20.61 1.14 -7.62
C ASN A 13 21.23 1.88 -8.81
N ALA A 14 21.28 3.21 -8.77
CA ALA A 14 21.91 4.03 -9.80
C ALA A 14 23.45 4.01 -9.73
N GLY A 15 24.04 3.54 -8.64
CA GLY A 15 25.49 3.55 -8.41
C GLY A 15 26.04 4.96 -8.32
N THR A 16 25.32 5.91 -7.71
CA THR A 16 25.76 7.30 -7.56
C THR A 16 26.98 7.39 -6.62
N ALA A 17 27.73 8.47 -6.70
CA ALA A 17 28.90 8.68 -5.83
C ALA A 17 28.54 8.79 -4.34
N SER A 18 27.28 9.12 -4.02
CA SER A 18 26.74 9.20 -2.66
C SER A 18 26.18 7.88 -2.16
N ALA A 19 26.08 6.85 -3.01
CA ALA A 19 25.50 5.57 -2.66
C ALA A 19 26.29 4.86 -1.55
N THR A 20 25.61 4.51 -0.46
CA THR A 20 26.20 3.77 0.65
C THR A 20 25.58 2.39 0.75
N SER A 21 26.40 1.35 0.91
CA SER A 21 25.92 -0.02 1.12
C SER A 21 25.05 -0.12 2.37
N ILE A 22 24.10 -1.07 2.36
CA ILE A 22 23.24 -1.41 3.49
C ILE A 22 23.82 -2.66 4.14
N ALA A 23 24.15 -2.59 5.43
CA ALA A 23 24.92 -3.60 6.14
C ALA A 23 24.28 -3.98 7.49
N PRO A 24 24.74 -5.06 8.15
CA PRO A 24 24.25 -5.41 9.48
C PRO A 24 24.32 -4.25 10.47
N GLY A 25 23.21 -4.03 11.21
CA GLY A 25 23.07 -2.92 12.14
C GLY A 25 22.73 -1.57 11.49
N ASP A 26 22.41 -1.56 10.21
CA ASP A 26 21.99 -0.35 9.50
C ASP A 26 20.71 0.22 10.14
N PRO A 27 20.69 1.53 10.48
CA PRO A 27 19.54 2.16 11.14
C PRO A 27 18.40 2.55 10.18
N ASP A 28 18.60 2.43 8.86
CA ASP A 28 17.63 2.81 7.84
C ASP A 28 16.58 1.71 7.67
N ILE A 29 15.55 1.77 8.50
CA ILE A 29 14.46 0.78 8.58
C ILE A 29 13.77 0.56 7.23
N GLU A 30 13.55 1.63 6.47
CA GLU A 30 12.86 1.54 5.17
C GLU A 30 13.70 0.80 4.14
N SER A 31 14.96 1.18 4.00
CA SER A 31 15.86 0.51 3.07
C SER A 31 16.07 -0.95 3.44
N VAL A 32 16.24 -1.26 4.74
CA VAL A 32 16.38 -2.64 5.21
C VAL A 32 15.11 -3.44 4.96
N GLY A 33 13.94 -2.89 5.27
CA GLY A 33 12.65 -3.54 5.04
C GLY A 33 12.42 -3.86 3.56
N LEU A 34 12.79 -2.93 2.66
CA LEU A 34 12.72 -3.19 1.22
C LEU A 34 13.67 -4.32 0.79
N ILE A 35 14.89 -4.37 1.32
CA ILE A 35 15.82 -5.47 1.04
C ILE A 35 15.24 -6.82 1.51
N GLN A 36 14.63 -6.87 2.68
CA GLN A 36 13.96 -8.07 3.17
C GLN A 36 12.84 -8.53 2.23
N ASN A 37 12.04 -7.60 1.71
CA ASN A 37 10.99 -7.90 0.72
C ASN A 37 11.58 -8.44 -0.59
N LEU A 38 12.64 -7.82 -1.12
CA LEU A 38 13.30 -8.27 -2.34
C LEU A 38 13.88 -9.67 -2.20
N LEU A 39 14.51 -9.97 -1.07
CA LEU A 39 15.06 -11.29 -0.76
C LEU A 39 13.95 -12.35 -0.62
N THR A 40 12.84 -12.00 0.02
CA THR A 40 11.65 -12.87 0.11
C THR A 40 11.12 -13.19 -1.28
N GLY A 41 11.00 -12.21 -2.17
CA GLY A 41 10.63 -12.39 -3.56
C GLY A 41 11.58 -13.33 -4.33
N GLN A 42 12.82 -13.46 -3.89
CA GLN A 42 13.80 -14.42 -4.41
C GLN A 42 13.72 -15.81 -3.76
N GLY A 43 12.72 -16.06 -2.93
CA GLY A 43 12.52 -17.34 -2.26
C GLY A 43 13.43 -17.55 -1.03
N GLN A 44 14.12 -16.52 -0.54
CA GLN A 44 14.81 -16.61 0.76
C GLN A 44 13.75 -16.75 1.85
N LYS A 45 13.92 -17.73 2.74
CA LYS A 45 12.93 -18.09 3.78
C LYS A 45 13.28 -17.48 5.13
N GLY A 46 12.25 -17.33 6.00
CA GLY A 46 12.43 -16.90 7.39
C GLY A 46 12.68 -15.41 7.55
N LEU A 47 12.61 -14.61 6.48
CA LEU A 47 12.77 -13.16 6.57
C LEU A 47 11.55 -12.50 7.23
N PRO A 48 11.77 -11.46 8.04
CA PRO A 48 10.69 -10.68 8.62
C PRO A 48 9.81 -10.03 7.52
N ASN A 49 8.50 -10.06 7.71
CA ASN A 49 7.57 -9.30 6.88
C ASN A 49 7.19 -7.97 7.56
N LEU A 50 6.49 -7.09 6.85
CA LEU A 50 6.12 -5.75 7.32
C LEU A 50 5.39 -5.75 8.68
N LEU A 51 4.67 -6.81 9.04
CA LEU A 51 3.93 -6.91 10.30
C LEU A 51 4.75 -7.54 11.44
N SER A 52 5.99 -7.93 11.17
CA SER A 52 6.92 -8.47 12.16
C SER A 52 7.65 -7.34 12.89
N SER A 53 7.88 -7.50 14.19
CA SER A 53 8.67 -6.56 15.00
C SER A 53 10.14 -6.45 14.59
N SER A 54 10.65 -7.40 13.83
CA SER A 54 12.02 -7.40 13.28
C SER A 54 12.11 -6.93 11.82
N TYR A 55 10.99 -6.51 11.22
CA TYR A 55 11.01 -5.89 9.89
C TYR A 55 11.79 -4.57 9.94
N GLY A 56 12.65 -4.37 8.95
CA GLY A 56 13.53 -3.20 8.90
C GLY A 56 14.77 -3.31 9.81
N ILE A 57 14.96 -4.42 10.52
CA ILE A 57 16.18 -4.67 11.31
C ILE A 57 17.13 -5.56 10.49
N TYR A 58 18.32 -5.03 10.18
CA TYR A 58 19.38 -5.81 9.52
C TYR A 58 20.11 -6.69 10.53
N GLY A 59 19.44 -7.76 10.97
CA GLY A 59 19.96 -8.73 11.91
C GLY A 59 20.59 -9.97 11.22
N PRO A 60 20.91 -11.03 12.01
CA PRO A 60 21.53 -12.26 11.52
C PRO A 60 20.76 -12.94 10.39
N VAL A 61 19.44 -12.97 10.46
CA VAL A 61 18.58 -13.61 9.43
C VAL A 61 18.71 -12.89 8.08
N THR A 62 18.62 -11.56 8.07
CA THR A 62 18.80 -10.76 6.86
C THR A 62 20.22 -10.91 6.32
N SER A 63 21.22 -10.92 7.22
CA SER A 63 22.64 -11.12 6.86
C SER A 63 22.84 -12.48 6.16
N ALA A 64 22.31 -13.56 6.70
CA ALA A 64 22.39 -14.90 6.10
C ALA A 64 21.68 -14.96 4.75
N ALA A 65 20.50 -14.35 4.62
CA ALA A 65 19.77 -14.30 3.36
C ALA A 65 20.53 -13.55 2.26
N VAL A 66 21.20 -12.42 2.60
CA VAL A 66 22.07 -11.69 1.67
C VAL A 66 23.26 -12.54 1.25
N GLN A 67 23.94 -13.22 2.17
CA GLN A 67 25.05 -14.11 1.85
C GLN A 67 24.62 -15.23 0.89
N ASN A 68 23.49 -15.88 1.18
CA ASN A 68 22.93 -16.92 0.33
C ASN A 68 22.59 -16.40 -1.08
N PHE A 69 21.94 -15.24 -1.15
CA PHE A 69 21.62 -14.61 -2.43
C PHE A 69 22.87 -14.28 -3.23
N ARG A 70 23.89 -13.65 -2.60
CA ARG A 70 25.16 -13.32 -3.25
C ARG A 70 25.84 -14.58 -3.81
N ALA A 71 25.87 -15.67 -3.04
CA ALA A 71 26.41 -16.95 -3.49
C ALA A 71 25.62 -17.53 -4.69
N GLN A 72 24.27 -17.49 -4.65
CA GLN A 72 23.44 -17.92 -5.76
C GLN A 72 23.66 -17.11 -7.04
N GLN A 73 23.96 -15.83 -6.92
CA GLN A 73 24.22 -14.93 -8.06
C GLN A 73 25.71 -14.87 -8.45
N SER A 74 26.57 -15.71 -7.87
CA SER A 74 28.04 -15.71 -8.11
C SER A 74 28.69 -14.34 -7.83
N LEU A 75 28.13 -13.57 -6.89
CA LEU A 75 28.71 -12.31 -6.44
C LEU A 75 29.82 -12.55 -5.40
N ALA A 76 30.68 -11.55 -5.19
CA ALA A 76 31.70 -11.63 -4.16
C ALA A 76 31.08 -11.95 -2.78
N ALA A 77 31.76 -12.78 -1.99
CA ALA A 77 31.27 -13.13 -0.64
C ALA A 77 31.12 -11.89 0.23
N GLY A 78 30.05 -11.85 1.01
CA GLY A 78 29.75 -10.71 1.89
C GLY A 78 28.31 -10.72 2.36
N ASN A 79 28.02 -9.90 3.36
CA ASN A 79 26.70 -9.77 3.98
C ASN A 79 26.13 -8.36 3.91
N GLN A 80 26.64 -7.54 3.00
CA GLN A 80 26.15 -6.20 2.72
C GLN A 80 25.47 -6.15 1.35
N VAL A 81 24.49 -5.28 1.20
CA VAL A 81 23.86 -4.95 -0.07
C VAL A 81 24.55 -3.73 -0.65
N ASP A 82 25.42 -3.97 -1.60
CA ASP A 82 26.06 -2.95 -2.45
C ASP A 82 25.25 -2.75 -3.74
N THR A 83 25.69 -1.84 -4.59
CA THR A 83 25.08 -1.55 -5.89
C THR A 83 24.89 -2.81 -6.72
N GLN A 84 25.89 -3.67 -6.82
CA GLN A 84 25.81 -4.88 -7.60
C GLN A 84 24.80 -5.88 -7.04
N THR A 85 24.73 -6.02 -5.72
CA THR A 85 23.77 -6.87 -5.04
C THR A 85 22.35 -6.37 -5.26
N LEU A 86 22.12 -5.06 -5.09
CA LEU A 86 20.79 -4.48 -5.27
C LEU A 86 20.31 -4.60 -6.72
N GLN A 87 21.18 -4.27 -7.69
CA GLN A 87 20.86 -4.42 -9.12
C GLN A 87 20.53 -5.87 -9.47
N SER A 88 21.27 -6.84 -8.95
CA SER A 88 20.97 -8.25 -9.13
C SER A 88 19.62 -8.63 -8.53
N LEU A 89 19.31 -8.17 -7.30
CA LEU A 89 18.01 -8.42 -6.65
C LEU A 89 16.84 -7.87 -7.47
N VAL A 90 16.99 -6.65 -7.97
CA VAL A 90 15.94 -5.94 -8.74
C VAL A 90 15.70 -6.60 -10.10
N GLN A 91 16.74 -7.14 -10.72
CA GLN A 91 16.68 -7.72 -12.08
C GLN A 91 16.20 -9.18 -12.11
N THR A 92 15.97 -9.79 -10.97
CA THR A 92 15.52 -11.18 -10.94
C THR A 92 14.13 -11.35 -11.54
N PRO A 93 13.77 -12.55 -12.07
CA PRO A 93 12.48 -12.78 -12.69
C PRO A 93 11.29 -12.43 -11.81
N ALA A 94 11.43 -12.58 -10.47
CA ALA A 94 10.37 -12.25 -9.52
C ALA A 94 10.22 -10.72 -9.31
N ASN A 95 11.33 -9.99 -9.26
CA ASN A 95 11.33 -8.58 -8.89
C ASN A 95 11.31 -7.62 -10.09
N ALA A 96 11.89 -8.00 -11.22
CA ALA A 96 12.02 -7.15 -12.39
C ALA A 96 10.68 -6.59 -12.93
N PRO A 97 9.58 -7.35 -13.02
CA PRO A 97 8.30 -6.83 -13.50
C PRO A 97 7.74 -5.73 -12.60
N ILE A 98 8.02 -5.80 -11.30
CA ILE A 98 7.56 -4.85 -10.29
C ILE A 98 8.47 -3.63 -10.27
N ALA A 99 9.77 -3.86 -10.31
CA ALA A 99 10.78 -2.81 -10.39
C ALA A 99 10.60 -1.91 -11.61
N SER A 100 10.28 -2.48 -12.77
CA SER A 100 10.03 -1.72 -14.01
C SER A 100 8.86 -0.76 -13.92
N ARG A 101 7.95 -0.97 -12.96
CA ARG A 101 6.78 -0.12 -12.69
C ARG A 101 7.01 0.89 -11.56
N GLY A 102 8.15 0.84 -10.86
CA GLY A 102 8.46 1.71 -9.72
C GLY A 102 7.70 1.35 -8.43
N TYR A 103 7.29 0.11 -8.22
CA TYR A 103 6.41 -0.34 -7.14
C TYR A 103 7.09 -1.19 -6.06
N LEU A 104 8.37 -0.98 -5.84
CA LEU A 104 9.14 -1.87 -4.96
C LEU A 104 8.70 -1.91 -3.49
N THR A 105 7.91 -0.98 -3.02
CA THR A 105 7.66 -0.83 -1.57
C THR A 105 6.64 -1.81 -1.00
N LEU A 106 5.58 -2.17 -1.72
CA LEU A 106 4.53 -3.05 -1.22
C LEU A 106 4.39 -4.36 -1.97
N ALA A 107 4.54 -4.27 -3.28
CA ALA A 107 4.24 -5.37 -4.18
C ALA A 107 5.20 -6.55 -4.07
N LEU A 108 6.27 -6.45 -3.27
CA LEU A 108 7.34 -7.44 -3.23
C LEU A 108 7.25 -8.43 -2.08
N ASN A 109 6.27 -8.33 -1.21
CA ASN A 109 6.09 -9.37 -0.21
C ASN A 109 5.27 -10.52 -0.77
N PHE A 110 5.90 -11.35 -1.61
CA PHE A 110 5.29 -12.51 -2.27
C PHE A 110 4.87 -13.63 -1.30
N GLU A 111 5.21 -13.54 -0.03
CA GLU A 111 4.62 -14.40 1.00
C GLU A 111 3.20 -13.97 1.35
N TYR A 112 2.79 -12.76 0.99
CA TYR A 112 1.41 -12.35 1.13
C TYR A 112 0.55 -13.00 0.04
N ASN A 113 -0.42 -13.78 0.51
CA ASN A 113 -1.47 -14.38 -0.29
C ASN A 113 -2.78 -13.64 -0.01
N GLY A 114 -3.85 -14.05 -0.66
CA GLY A 114 -5.19 -13.61 -0.33
C GLY A 114 -5.34 -12.08 -0.36
N LEU A 115 -5.95 -11.52 0.66
CA LEU A 115 -6.24 -10.08 0.74
C LEU A 115 -4.98 -9.20 0.70
N ALA A 116 -3.86 -9.64 1.25
CA ALA A 116 -2.64 -8.86 1.22
C ALA A 116 -2.03 -8.74 -0.19
N LYS A 117 -2.12 -9.79 -0.99
CA LYS A 117 -1.76 -9.74 -2.41
C LYS A 117 -2.69 -8.80 -3.18
N ILE A 118 -4.00 -8.89 -2.94
CA ILE A 118 -4.98 -7.99 -3.56
C ILE A 118 -4.71 -6.54 -3.15
N LEU A 119 -4.46 -6.27 -1.87
CA LEU A 119 -4.11 -4.93 -1.40
C LEU A 119 -2.91 -4.36 -2.17
N SER A 120 -1.88 -5.17 -2.43
CA SER A 120 -0.71 -4.69 -3.17
C SER A 120 -1.07 -4.22 -4.59
N VAL A 121 -1.98 -4.93 -5.28
CA VAL A 121 -2.44 -4.54 -6.63
C VAL A 121 -3.30 -3.28 -6.59
N VAL A 122 -4.24 -3.19 -5.64
CA VAL A 122 -5.09 -2.00 -5.48
C VAL A 122 -4.25 -0.77 -5.13
N ALA A 123 -3.32 -0.90 -4.18
CA ALA A 123 -2.43 0.18 -3.76
C ALA A 123 -1.58 0.74 -4.92
N GLN A 124 -1.16 -0.11 -5.87
CA GLN A 124 -0.46 0.33 -7.08
C GLN A 124 -1.31 1.29 -7.91
N MET A 125 -2.62 1.05 -7.98
CA MET A 125 -3.55 1.89 -8.74
C MET A 125 -3.94 3.18 -8.01
N GLU A 126 -3.80 3.24 -6.68
CA GLU A 126 -4.12 4.43 -5.88
C GLU A 126 -2.94 5.40 -5.78
N GLY A 127 -1.87 4.99 -5.18
CA GLY A 127 -0.73 5.85 -4.87
C GLY A 127 0.61 5.28 -5.32
N ALA A 128 0.62 4.48 -6.40
CA ALA A 128 1.80 3.76 -6.87
C ALA A 128 2.40 2.83 -5.78
N GLY A 129 1.55 2.28 -4.89
CA GLY A 129 1.96 1.41 -3.79
C GLY A 129 2.72 2.11 -2.67
N LYS A 130 2.70 3.44 -2.60
CA LYS A 130 3.48 4.22 -1.64
C LYS A 130 2.70 4.53 -0.38
N PHE A 131 3.32 4.29 0.79
CA PHE A 131 2.80 4.74 2.07
C PHE A 131 2.68 6.27 2.17
N SER A 132 3.51 6.99 1.42
CA SER A 132 3.60 8.45 1.39
C SER A 132 2.80 9.11 0.27
N ALA A 133 1.97 8.37 -0.46
CA ALA A 133 1.16 8.95 -1.52
C ALA A 133 0.24 10.05 -0.98
N LEU A 134 0.30 11.23 -1.60
CA LEU A 134 -0.50 12.39 -1.24
C LEU A 134 -1.24 12.91 -2.47
N ASN A 135 -2.55 13.10 -2.33
CA ASN A 135 -3.35 13.91 -3.24
C ASN A 135 -3.76 15.20 -2.51
N LEU A 136 -3.31 16.33 -3.04
CA LEU A 136 -3.53 17.65 -2.44
C LEU A 136 -4.77 18.31 -3.04
N ASN A 137 -5.95 17.71 -2.78
CA ASN A 137 -7.26 18.29 -3.10
C ASN A 137 -7.60 18.39 -4.61
N THR A 138 -7.04 17.54 -5.47
CA THR A 138 -7.32 17.59 -6.91
C THR A 138 -8.79 17.31 -7.27
N ASP A 139 -9.50 16.61 -6.39
CA ASP A 139 -10.91 16.19 -6.53
C ASP A 139 -11.86 16.91 -5.53
N LYS A 140 -11.38 17.93 -4.83
CA LYS A 140 -12.10 18.66 -3.77
C LYS A 140 -12.50 17.79 -2.57
N ALA A 141 -11.75 16.72 -2.32
CA ALA A 141 -11.93 15.85 -1.15
C ALA A 141 -10.99 16.21 0.03
N GLY A 142 -10.26 17.32 -0.09
CA GLY A 142 -9.19 17.67 0.83
C GLY A 142 -7.96 16.81 0.61
N LEU A 143 -7.24 16.50 1.69
CA LEU A 143 -6.09 15.59 1.63
C LEU A 143 -6.57 14.15 1.45
N SER A 144 -5.97 13.43 0.50
CA SER A 144 -5.98 11.96 0.46
C SER A 144 -4.57 11.44 0.67
N PHE A 145 -4.42 10.39 1.48
CA PHE A 145 -3.11 9.95 1.95
C PHE A 145 -2.98 8.41 1.97
N GLY A 146 -1.77 7.94 1.69
CA GLY A 146 -1.32 6.57 1.94
C GLY A 146 -1.78 5.56 0.90
N LEU A 147 -1.64 4.27 1.23
CA LEU A 147 -1.73 3.12 0.33
C LEU A 147 -3.02 3.05 -0.48
N ILE A 148 -4.15 3.29 0.15
CA ILE A 148 -5.48 3.22 -0.47
C ILE A 148 -6.16 4.59 -0.52
N GLN A 149 -5.36 5.67 -0.36
CA GLN A 149 -5.81 7.05 -0.45
C GLN A 149 -6.99 7.36 0.51
N TRP A 150 -6.75 7.17 1.83
CA TRP A 150 -7.72 7.62 2.84
C TRP A 150 -7.99 9.11 2.67
N ALA A 151 -9.17 9.46 2.17
CA ALA A 151 -9.54 10.82 1.87
C ALA A 151 -10.15 11.53 3.09
N GLN A 152 -9.92 12.85 3.17
CA GLN A 152 -10.42 13.69 4.26
C GLN A 152 -11.95 13.82 4.22
N LYS A 153 -12.53 14.15 3.07
CA LYS A 153 -13.95 14.43 2.93
C LYS A 153 -14.90 13.29 3.33
N PRO A 154 -14.63 12.02 3.01
CA PRO A 154 -15.43 10.91 3.52
C PRO A 154 -15.04 10.48 4.95
N GLU A 155 -14.28 11.32 5.68
CA GLU A 155 -13.84 11.11 7.08
C GLU A 155 -12.88 9.92 7.26
N ARG A 156 -12.45 9.26 6.16
CA ARG A 156 -11.54 8.12 6.19
C ARG A 156 -10.14 8.47 6.73
N LEU A 157 -9.72 9.74 6.57
CA LEU A 157 -8.45 10.23 7.12
C LEU A 157 -8.47 10.26 8.66
N ALA A 158 -9.64 10.50 9.28
CA ALA A 158 -9.79 10.40 10.72
C ALA A 158 -9.62 8.95 11.22
N GLU A 159 -10.14 7.98 10.49
CA GLU A 159 -10.05 6.55 10.83
C GLU A 159 -8.59 6.10 10.91
N ILE A 160 -7.80 6.34 9.86
CA ILE A 160 -6.39 5.95 9.85
C ILE A 160 -5.55 6.73 10.87
N SER A 161 -5.87 8.01 11.12
CA SER A 161 -5.21 8.83 12.14
C SER A 161 -5.52 8.30 13.55
N GLN A 162 -6.76 7.91 13.82
CA GLN A 162 -7.17 7.30 15.09
C GLN A 162 -6.54 5.92 15.29
N ALA A 163 -6.46 5.10 14.22
CA ALA A 163 -5.78 3.81 14.27
C ALA A 163 -4.30 3.97 14.64
N PHE A 164 -3.60 4.95 14.04
CA PHE A 164 -2.21 5.23 14.39
C PHE A 164 -2.06 5.73 15.83
N ARG A 165 -2.90 6.65 16.26
CA ARG A 165 -2.91 7.11 17.66
C ARG A 165 -3.12 5.95 18.64
N THR A 166 -3.99 5.01 18.31
CA THR A 166 -4.24 3.83 19.15
C THR A 166 -3.02 2.90 19.20
N ALA A 167 -2.33 2.71 18.07
CA ALA A 167 -1.15 1.85 17.99
C ALA A 167 0.09 2.48 18.64
N SER A 168 0.28 3.79 18.53
CA SER A 168 1.44 4.52 19.07
C SER A 168 1.08 5.99 19.37
N ALA A 169 0.53 6.26 20.56
CA ALA A 169 0.09 7.59 20.97
C ALA A 169 1.24 8.61 21.02
N ASP A 170 2.41 8.18 21.49
CA ASP A 170 3.59 9.05 21.61
C ASP A 170 4.12 9.44 20.22
N ASP A 171 4.23 8.50 19.29
CA ASP A 171 4.65 8.79 17.92
C ASP A 171 3.63 9.65 17.19
N PHE A 172 2.34 9.38 17.37
CA PHE A 172 1.28 10.20 16.82
C PHE A 172 1.40 11.64 17.26
N THR A 173 1.59 11.86 18.57
CA THR A 173 1.77 13.19 19.16
C THR A 173 3.05 13.86 18.67
N ARG A 174 4.15 13.13 18.64
CA ARG A 174 5.45 13.62 18.15
C ARG A 174 5.38 14.07 16.69
N ILE A 175 4.75 13.27 15.83
CA ILE A 175 4.75 13.53 14.37
C ILE A 175 3.69 14.57 13.99
N PHE A 176 2.45 14.38 14.42
CA PHE A 176 1.34 15.25 14.00
C PHE A 176 1.16 16.48 14.89
N GLY A 177 1.62 16.41 16.14
CA GLY A 177 1.55 17.52 17.08
C GLY A 177 2.84 18.31 17.25
N ASP A 178 3.95 17.84 16.72
CA ASP A 178 5.28 18.38 17.05
C ASP A 178 5.53 18.38 18.57
N GLY A 179 5.05 17.32 19.25
CA GLY A 179 5.07 17.16 20.69
C GLY A 179 3.86 17.76 21.41
N ASP A 180 2.99 18.54 20.75
CA ASP A 180 1.76 19.07 21.33
C ASP A 180 0.59 18.10 21.15
N ALA A 181 0.14 17.49 22.26
CA ALA A 181 -0.98 16.56 22.27
C ALA A 181 -2.32 17.20 21.86
N GLY A 182 -2.49 18.50 22.09
CA GLY A 182 -3.70 19.25 21.69
C GLY A 182 -3.79 19.41 20.17
N VAL A 183 -2.67 19.76 19.53
CA VAL A 183 -2.59 19.86 18.06
C VAL A 183 -2.81 18.47 17.41
N ALA A 184 -2.16 17.43 17.93
CA ALA A 184 -2.35 16.07 17.44
C ALA A 184 -3.79 15.58 17.57
N ALA A 185 -4.43 15.79 18.74
CA ALA A 185 -5.84 15.45 18.96
C ALA A 185 -6.76 16.29 18.06
N GLY A 186 -6.42 17.54 17.81
CA GLY A 186 -7.14 18.45 16.92
C GLY A 186 -7.23 17.92 15.49
N LEU A 187 -6.19 17.26 14.98
CA LEU A 187 -6.22 16.62 13.65
C LEU A 187 -7.39 15.63 13.54
N ILE A 188 -7.50 14.71 14.50
CA ILE A 188 -8.59 13.72 14.51
C ILE A 188 -9.94 14.41 14.68
N ALA A 189 -10.05 15.33 15.64
CA ALA A 189 -11.28 16.05 15.90
C ALA A 189 -11.75 16.85 14.66
N HIS A 190 -10.83 17.47 13.91
CA HIS A 190 -11.14 18.20 12.70
C HIS A 190 -11.58 17.26 11.57
N THR A 191 -10.83 16.19 11.30
CA THR A 191 -11.11 15.25 10.20
C THR A 191 -12.30 14.33 10.47
N SER A 192 -12.75 14.21 11.72
CA SER A 192 -13.99 13.52 12.11
C SER A 192 -15.25 14.40 12.00
N LYS A 193 -15.12 15.70 11.69
CA LYS A 193 -16.28 16.54 11.40
C LYS A 193 -16.99 16.10 10.12
N PRO A 194 -18.28 16.40 9.94
CA PRO A 194 -18.96 16.11 8.69
C PRO A 194 -18.16 16.62 7.48
N LEU A 195 -18.02 15.78 6.47
CA LEU A 195 -17.20 16.02 5.29
C LEU A 195 -15.71 16.25 5.61
N GLY A 196 -15.20 15.69 6.72
CA GLY A 196 -13.80 15.82 7.12
C GLY A 196 -13.37 17.27 7.44
N GLY A 197 -14.33 18.14 7.79
CA GLY A 197 -14.06 19.57 7.99
C GLY A 197 -13.79 20.34 6.68
N ILE A 198 -14.26 19.84 5.54
CA ILE A 198 -14.15 20.48 4.22
C ILE A 198 -15.46 21.16 3.85
N ASP A 199 -15.37 22.39 3.34
CA ASP A 199 -16.49 23.05 2.69
C ASP A 199 -16.78 22.39 1.33
N PRO A 200 -17.97 21.79 1.12
CA PRO A 200 -18.29 21.06 -0.09
C PRO A 200 -18.33 21.92 -1.36
N ALA A 201 -18.56 23.23 -1.22
CA ALA A 201 -18.63 24.14 -2.38
C ALA A 201 -17.24 24.50 -2.90
N THR A 202 -16.31 24.74 -1.98
CA THR A 202 -14.95 25.23 -2.32
C THR A 202 -13.90 24.12 -2.28
N GLY A 203 -14.12 23.05 -1.52
CA GLY A 203 -13.11 22.02 -1.25
C GLY A 203 -12.04 22.48 -0.24
N GLN A 204 -12.22 23.63 0.39
CA GLN A 204 -11.28 24.19 1.35
C GLN A 204 -11.60 23.75 2.79
N THR A 205 -10.60 23.79 3.67
CA THR A 205 -10.83 23.51 5.08
C THR A 205 -11.75 24.57 5.71
N THR A 206 -12.58 24.13 6.66
CA THR A 206 -13.42 25.04 7.48
C THR A 206 -12.63 25.65 8.66
N ASP A 207 -11.41 25.18 8.91
CA ASP A 207 -10.53 25.65 9.97
C ASP A 207 -9.09 25.80 9.43
N PRO A 208 -8.59 27.04 9.28
CA PRO A 208 -7.24 27.28 8.73
C PRO A 208 -6.10 26.59 9.51
N ALA A 209 -6.28 26.27 10.80
CA ALA A 209 -5.27 25.56 11.58
C ALA A 209 -5.11 24.10 11.09
N PHE A 210 -6.09 23.57 10.36
CA PHE A 210 -6.12 22.24 9.81
C PHE A 210 -6.23 22.27 8.27
N ASP A 211 -5.50 23.16 7.63
CA ASP A 211 -5.31 23.14 6.17
C ASP A 211 -4.31 22.03 5.80
N LEU A 212 -4.81 20.79 5.73
CA LEU A 212 -3.98 19.58 5.59
C LEU A 212 -3.24 19.48 4.26
N ILE A 213 -3.59 20.32 3.28
CA ILE A 213 -2.92 20.37 1.97
C ILE A 213 -1.77 21.39 1.94
N SER A 214 -1.50 22.05 3.07
CA SER A 214 -0.44 23.05 3.26
C SER A 214 0.53 22.62 4.36
N GLU A 215 1.65 23.34 4.45
CA GLU A 215 2.58 23.16 5.57
C GLU A 215 1.98 23.70 6.88
N PRO A 216 2.25 23.07 8.04
CA PRO A 216 3.21 21.97 8.24
C PRO A 216 2.63 20.57 8.02
N TRP A 217 1.35 20.44 7.68
CA TRP A 217 0.65 19.15 7.62
C TRP A 217 1.21 18.23 6.55
N VAL A 218 1.51 18.75 5.36
CA VAL A 218 2.10 17.96 4.27
C VAL A 218 3.41 17.29 4.71
N SER A 219 4.29 18.04 5.37
CA SER A 219 5.54 17.50 5.92
C SER A 219 5.31 16.49 7.04
N ARG A 220 4.30 16.70 7.90
CA ARG A 220 3.93 15.76 8.96
C ARG A 220 3.41 14.43 8.40
N PHE A 221 2.54 14.45 7.39
CA PHE A 221 2.07 13.23 6.73
C PHE A 221 3.21 12.49 6.01
N ARG A 222 4.12 13.20 5.36
CA ARG A 222 5.32 12.60 4.76
C ARG A 222 6.20 11.93 5.82
N ALA A 223 6.46 12.60 6.94
CA ALA A 223 7.23 12.03 8.05
C ALA A 223 6.55 10.80 8.66
N ALA A 224 5.21 10.83 8.83
CA ALA A 224 4.44 9.70 9.30
C ALA A 224 4.56 8.49 8.36
N ALA A 225 4.53 8.73 7.05
CA ALA A 225 4.65 7.69 6.04
C ALA A 225 5.98 6.93 6.09
N LEU A 226 7.03 7.59 6.55
CA LEU A 226 8.36 6.99 6.73
C LEU A 226 8.47 6.17 8.02
N TRP A 227 7.49 6.29 8.91
CA TRP A 227 7.52 5.66 10.22
C TRP A 227 6.92 4.25 10.16
N MET A 228 7.74 3.22 10.42
CA MET A 228 7.33 1.82 10.29
C MET A 228 6.05 1.46 11.04
N PRO A 229 5.82 1.88 12.32
CA PRO A 229 4.55 1.58 12.98
C PRO A 229 3.33 2.14 12.25
N PHE A 230 3.46 3.28 11.57
CA PHE A 230 2.36 3.82 10.78
C PHE A 230 2.18 3.07 9.45
N GLN A 231 3.24 2.59 8.83
CA GLN A 231 3.15 1.71 7.65
C GLN A 231 2.40 0.41 8.01
N GLN A 232 2.71 -0.18 9.16
CA GLN A 232 1.98 -1.35 9.69
C GLN A 232 0.49 -1.05 9.90
N VAL A 233 0.18 0.10 10.50
CA VAL A 233 -1.22 0.54 10.69
C VAL A 233 -1.93 0.72 9.35
N GLN A 234 -1.29 1.31 8.34
CA GLN A 234 -1.87 1.44 7.00
C GLN A 234 -2.23 0.07 6.40
N VAL A 235 -1.33 -0.91 6.47
CA VAL A 235 -1.59 -2.26 5.95
C VAL A 235 -2.71 -2.94 6.73
N GLN A 236 -2.66 -2.93 8.07
CA GLN A 236 -3.66 -3.57 8.91
C GLN A 236 -5.06 -2.98 8.72
N THR A 237 -5.15 -1.65 8.65
CA THR A 237 -6.43 -0.95 8.43
C THR A 237 -6.99 -1.28 7.04
N ALA A 238 -6.16 -1.24 6.00
CA ALA A 238 -6.59 -1.58 4.64
C ALA A 238 -7.06 -3.03 4.53
N LEU A 239 -6.38 -3.97 5.17
CA LEU A 239 -6.78 -5.38 5.19
C LEU A 239 -8.11 -5.59 5.94
N ALA A 240 -8.34 -4.88 7.04
CA ALA A 240 -9.60 -4.91 7.77
C ALA A 240 -10.76 -4.36 6.93
N ASP A 241 -10.54 -3.25 6.22
CA ASP A 241 -11.50 -2.65 5.28
C ASP A 241 -11.84 -3.64 4.16
N PHE A 242 -10.82 -4.23 3.54
CA PHE A 242 -11.01 -5.19 2.46
C PHE A 242 -11.72 -6.46 2.94
N GLY A 243 -11.39 -6.96 4.13
CA GLY A 243 -12.11 -8.09 4.75
C GLY A 243 -13.59 -7.80 4.95
N SER A 244 -13.90 -6.59 5.43
CA SER A 244 -15.28 -6.13 5.62
C SER A 244 -16.03 -5.98 4.30
N SER A 245 -15.39 -5.41 3.28
CA SER A 245 -15.98 -5.28 1.93
C SER A 245 -16.17 -6.65 1.26
N LEU A 246 -15.18 -7.56 1.40
CA LEU A 246 -15.29 -8.92 0.87
C LEU A 246 -16.46 -9.69 1.47
N ALA A 247 -16.70 -9.55 2.78
CA ALA A 247 -17.86 -10.17 3.43
C ALA A 247 -19.18 -9.69 2.77
N ARG A 248 -19.31 -8.38 2.55
CA ARG A 248 -20.48 -7.81 1.85
C ARG A 248 -20.59 -8.22 0.38
N ILE A 249 -19.45 -8.34 -0.33
CA ILE A 249 -19.44 -8.83 -1.72
C ILE A 249 -19.97 -10.26 -1.78
N LYS A 250 -19.52 -11.14 -0.88
CA LYS A 250 -20.00 -12.53 -0.81
C LYS A 250 -21.50 -12.67 -0.58
N GLU A 251 -22.15 -11.70 0.08
CA GLU A 251 -23.60 -11.69 0.29
C GLU A 251 -24.37 -11.41 -1.01
N TYR A 252 -23.92 -10.45 -1.85
CA TYR A 252 -24.69 -10.07 -3.03
C TYR A 252 -24.17 -10.64 -4.36
N ALA A 253 -22.91 -11.09 -4.41
CA ALA A 253 -22.27 -11.61 -5.61
C ALA A 253 -21.36 -12.82 -5.30
N PRO A 254 -21.90 -13.93 -4.73
CA PRO A 254 -21.07 -15.07 -4.30
C PRO A 254 -20.32 -15.76 -5.43
N GLN A 255 -20.73 -15.58 -6.69
CA GLN A 255 -20.04 -16.11 -7.87
C GLN A 255 -18.76 -15.34 -8.23
N LEU A 256 -18.55 -14.13 -7.72
CA LEU A 256 -17.30 -13.37 -7.89
C LEU A 256 -16.26 -13.89 -6.88
N ASN A 257 -15.82 -15.12 -7.06
CA ASN A 257 -15.04 -15.88 -6.10
C ASN A 257 -13.63 -16.28 -6.61
N SER A 258 -13.25 -15.90 -7.82
CA SER A 258 -11.85 -16.01 -8.24
C SER A 258 -11.00 -14.86 -7.69
N GLU A 259 -9.69 -15.05 -7.57
CA GLU A 259 -8.78 -14.01 -7.08
C GLU A 259 -8.94 -12.71 -7.87
N ARG A 260 -8.98 -12.78 -9.20
CA ARG A 260 -9.20 -11.63 -10.09
C ARG A 260 -10.53 -10.95 -9.83
N ALA A 261 -11.63 -11.71 -9.72
CA ALA A 261 -12.95 -11.17 -9.50
C ALA A 261 -13.08 -10.49 -8.14
N VAL A 262 -12.49 -11.06 -7.10
CA VAL A 262 -12.42 -10.47 -5.76
C VAL A 262 -11.60 -9.18 -5.79
N ALA A 263 -10.41 -9.19 -6.40
CA ALA A 263 -9.55 -8.02 -6.50
C ALA A 263 -10.24 -6.89 -7.25
N PHE A 264 -10.84 -7.17 -8.41
CA PHE A 264 -11.59 -6.22 -9.21
C PHE A 264 -12.75 -5.58 -8.41
N THR A 265 -13.50 -6.40 -7.68
CA THR A 265 -14.66 -5.90 -6.94
C THR A 265 -14.26 -5.12 -5.70
N LEU A 266 -13.19 -5.51 -5.00
CA LEU A 266 -12.62 -4.75 -3.90
C LEU A 266 -12.06 -3.40 -4.38
N ASP A 267 -11.48 -3.35 -5.56
CA ASP A 267 -11.05 -2.10 -6.19
C ASP A 267 -12.24 -1.18 -6.49
N LEU A 268 -13.34 -1.73 -7.00
CA LEU A 268 -14.59 -0.97 -7.16
C LEU A 268 -15.12 -0.45 -5.81
N ALA A 269 -15.12 -1.29 -4.77
CA ALA A 269 -15.55 -0.88 -3.44
C ALA A 269 -14.67 0.23 -2.86
N ASN A 270 -13.35 0.18 -3.11
CA ASN A 270 -12.44 1.25 -2.69
C ASN A 270 -12.74 2.59 -3.40
N GLN A 271 -13.08 2.56 -4.70
CA GLN A 271 -13.37 3.78 -5.48
C GLN A 271 -14.78 4.34 -5.29
N PHE A 272 -15.79 3.46 -5.25
CA PHE A 272 -17.21 3.86 -5.29
C PHE A 272 -17.94 3.61 -3.96
N GLY A 273 -17.22 3.07 -2.96
CA GLY A 273 -17.82 2.50 -1.76
C GLY A 273 -18.55 1.18 -2.05
N ASP A 274 -18.88 0.41 -1.00
CA ASP A 274 -19.56 -0.89 -1.13
C ASP A 274 -20.92 -0.77 -1.84
N GLY A 275 -21.68 0.28 -1.53
CA GLY A 275 -22.98 0.55 -2.18
C GLY A 275 -22.83 0.83 -3.67
N GLY A 276 -21.78 1.56 -4.06
CA GLY A 276 -21.47 1.85 -5.45
C GLY A 276 -21.05 0.61 -6.23
N ALA A 277 -20.16 -0.22 -5.65
CA ALA A 277 -19.74 -1.50 -6.22
C ALA A 277 -20.92 -2.45 -6.41
N ARG A 278 -21.79 -2.58 -5.38
CA ARG A 278 -23.03 -3.36 -5.47
C ARG A 278 -23.94 -2.84 -6.58
N GLY A 279 -24.13 -1.52 -6.68
CA GLY A 279 -24.97 -0.90 -7.71
C GLY A 279 -24.41 -1.08 -9.13
N ILE A 280 -23.07 -1.14 -9.32
CA ILE A 280 -22.43 -1.48 -10.59
C ILE A 280 -22.75 -2.93 -10.96
N TYR A 281 -22.51 -3.87 -10.04
CA TYR A 281 -22.84 -5.28 -10.23
C TYR A 281 -24.31 -5.48 -10.61
N GLN A 282 -25.24 -4.92 -9.85
CA GLN A 282 -26.69 -5.07 -10.08
C GLN A 282 -27.16 -4.51 -11.42
N ALA A 283 -26.48 -3.50 -11.94
CA ALA A 283 -26.84 -2.88 -13.22
C ALA A 283 -26.54 -3.78 -14.42
N VAL A 284 -25.57 -4.72 -14.30
CA VAL A 284 -25.07 -5.49 -15.44
C VAL A 284 -25.25 -7.01 -15.28
N TRP A 285 -25.45 -7.51 -14.06
CA TRP A 285 -25.53 -8.95 -13.82
C TRP A 285 -26.75 -9.59 -14.46
N GLN A 286 -26.53 -10.73 -15.11
CA GLN A 286 -27.59 -11.57 -15.68
C GLN A 286 -27.29 -13.04 -15.35
N ALA A 287 -28.36 -13.82 -15.10
CA ALA A 287 -28.20 -15.24 -14.80
C ALA A 287 -27.54 -16.01 -15.96
N GLY A 288 -26.55 -16.85 -15.63
CA GLY A 288 -25.83 -17.64 -16.62
C GLY A 288 -24.69 -16.91 -17.34
N MET A 289 -24.41 -15.66 -16.99
CA MET A 289 -23.30 -14.89 -17.54
C MET A 289 -21.95 -15.50 -17.09
N ALA A 290 -20.98 -15.58 -17.99
CA ALA A 290 -19.61 -15.99 -17.65
C ALA A 290 -18.96 -14.91 -16.75
N ILE A 291 -18.08 -15.31 -15.85
CA ILE A 291 -17.44 -14.37 -14.91
C ILE A 291 -16.61 -13.32 -15.67
N SER A 292 -15.87 -13.72 -16.72
CA SER A 292 -15.13 -12.78 -17.57
C SER A 292 -16.02 -11.70 -18.20
N ASP A 293 -17.19 -12.12 -18.73
CA ASP A 293 -18.13 -11.19 -19.36
C ASP A 293 -18.76 -10.26 -18.31
N LEU A 294 -19.04 -10.78 -17.11
CA LEU A 294 -19.54 -9.99 -15.99
C LEU A 294 -18.51 -8.93 -15.54
N LEU A 295 -17.27 -9.31 -15.40
CA LEU A 295 -16.20 -8.37 -15.02
C LEU A 295 -16.01 -7.28 -16.09
N GLN A 296 -16.05 -7.65 -17.37
CA GLN A 296 -15.99 -6.66 -18.47
C GLN A 296 -17.21 -5.72 -18.43
N ALA A 297 -18.40 -6.24 -18.26
CA ALA A 297 -19.60 -5.40 -18.16
C ALA A 297 -19.58 -4.46 -16.92
N MET A 298 -19.06 -4.94 -15.79
CA MET A 298 -18.82 -4.11 -14.61
C MET A 298 -17.77 -3.03 -14.85
N ALA A 299 -16.71 -3.33 -15.61
CA ALA A 299 -15.69 -2.38 -16.00
C ALA A 299 -16.29 -1.24 -16.85
N ASP A 300 -17.07 -1.59 -17.87
CA ASP A 300 -17.71 -0.63 -18.77
C ASP A 300 -18.73 0.25 -18.01
N GLU A 301 -19.56 -0.36 -17.15
CA GLU A 301 -20.52 0.38 -16.32
C GLU A 301 -19.83 1.32 -15.34
N SER A 302 -18.72 0.90 -14.71
CA SER A 302 -17.95 1.75 -13.81
C SER A 302 -17.39 2.98 -14.52
N ALA A 303 -16.84 2.78 -15.73
CA ALA A 303 -16.32 3.87 -16.55
C ALA A 303 -17.43 4.81 -17.03
N ARG A 304 -18.65 4.28 -17.30
CA ARG A 304 -19.81 5.10 -17.67
C ARG A 304 -20.27 6.04 -16.55
N ARG A 305 -20.07 5.66 -15.28
CA ARG A 305 -20.42 6.47 -14.10
C ARG A 305 -19.43 7.60 -13.82
N ILE A 306 -18.25 7.56 -14.42
CA ILE A 306 -17.22 8.59 -14.22
C ILE A 306 -17.32 9.64 -15.35
N GLN A 307 -17.23 10.90 -14.95
CA GLN A 307 -17.19 12.02 -15.89
C GLN A 307 -15.76 12.34 -16.35
N ASP A 308 -15.64 12.97 -17.52
CA ASP A 308 -14.34 13.52 -17.95
C ASP A 308 -13.84 14.58 -16.95
N PRO A 309 -12.52 14.69 -16.72
CA PRO A 309 -11.43 14.03 -17.47
C PRO A 309 -11.01 12.64 -16.92
N TRP A 310 -11.69 12.08 -15.90
CA TRP A 310 -11.24 10.89 -15.17
C TRP A 310 -11.59 9.56 -15.83
N LYS A 311 -12.45 9.59 -16.85
CA LYS A 311 -12.97 8.37 -17.49
C LYS A 311 -11.88 7.49 -18.11
N ALA A 312 -10.93 8.08 -18.83
CA ALA A 312 -9.84 7.32 -19.46
C ALA A 312 -8.94 6.63 -18.42
N GLY A 313 -8.64 7.31 -17.31
CA GLY A 313 -7.89 6.72 -16.20
C GLY A 313 -8.64 5.55 -15.54
N THR A 314 -9.95 5.68 -15.37
CA THR A 314 -10.80 4.59 -14.84
C THR A 314 -10.82 3.39 -15.78
N GLN A 315 -10.92 3.59 -17.09
CA GLN A 315 -10.85 2.50 -18.06
C GLN A 315 -9.51 1.77 -18.02
N ALA A 316 -8.39 2.49 -18.02
CA ALA A 316 -7.06 1.90 -17.92
C ALA A 316 -6.88 1.11 -16.61
N ARG A 317 -7.42 1.62 -15.50
CA ARG A 317 -7.41 0.93 -14.21
C ARG A 317 -8.20 -0.40 -14.29
N ARG A 318 -9.39 -0.41 -14.86
CA ARG A 318 -10.20 -1.63 -15.03
C ARG A 318 -9.50 -2.65 -15.91
N GLU A 319 -8.96 -2.20 -17.05
CA GLU A 319 -8.19 -3.05 -17.95
C GLU A 319 -7.01 -3.72 -17.23
N HIS A 320 -6.31 -2.98 -16.36
CA HIS A 320 -5.24 -3.55 -15.56
C HIS A 320 -5.71 -4.75 -14.71
N PHE A 321 -6.83 -4.63 -14.00
CA PHE A 321 -7.35 -5.74 -13.19
C PHE A 321 -7.80 -6.94 -14.04
N LEU A 322 -8.32 -6.69 -15.24
CA LEU A 322 -8.78 -7.75 -16.14
C LEU A 322 -7.61 -8.53 -16.77
N THR A 323 -6.46 -7.88 -16.97
CA THR A 323 -5.37 -8.42 -17.80
C THR A 323 -4.06 -8.69 -17.06
N THR A 324 -3.90 -8.23 -15.81
CA THR A 324 -2.64 -8.41 -15.09
C THR A 324 -2.36 -9.88 -14.77
N ASP A 325 -1.13 -10.31 -15.02
CA ASP A 325 -0.64 -11.66 -14.67
C ASP A 325 -0.43 -11.86 -13.16
N PHE A 326 -0.52 -10.78 -12.36
CA PHE A 326 -0.45 -10.88 -10.90
C PHE A 326 -1.67 -11.51 -10.26
N LEU A 327 -2.81 -11.50 -10.96
CA LEU A 327 -4.07 -12.07 -10.47
C LEU A 327 -4.42 -13.30 -11.27
N THR A 328 -4.88 -14.34 -10.60
CA THR A 328 -5.32 -15.59 -11.25
C THR A 328 -6.84 -15.68 -11.29
N ASP A 329 -7.35 -16.56 -12.15
CA ASP A 329 -8.79 -16.87 -12.20
C ASP A 329 -9.14 -18.09 -11.33
N ASP A 330 -8.18 -18.57 -10.51
CA ASP A 330 -8.39 -19.60 -9.52
C ASP A 330 -9.29 -19.14 -8.39
N LEU A 331 -9.89 -20.10 -7.69
CA LEU A 331 -10.72 -19.82 -6.51
C LEU A 331 -9.92 -19.05 -5.46
N PHE A 332 -10.45 -17.90 -5.08
CA PHE A 332 -9.84 -17.07 -4.05
C PHE A 332 -9.83 -17.77 -2.69
N THR A 333 -8.66 -17.84 -2.10
CA THR A 333 -8.45 -18.27 -0.72
C THR A 333 -7.71 -17.18 0.04
N ASP A 334 -8.12 -16.94 1.26
CA ASP A 334 -7.44 -16.01 2.16
C ASP A 334 -6.86 -16.77 3.35
N PRO A 335 -5.60 -17.21 3.28
CA PRO A 335 -4.96 -17.93 4.38
C PRO A 335 -4.66 -17.01 5.58
N GLY A 336 -4.98 -15.73 5.46
CA GLY A 336 -4.52 -14.72 6.40
C GLY A 336 -3.04 -14.38 6.23
N LEU A 337 -2.57 -13.49 7.06
CA LEU A 337 -1.14 -13.16 7.15
C LEU A 337 -0.46 -14.23 7.99
N GLY A 338 -0.11 -15.35 7.53
CA GLY A 338 0.55 -16.47 8.21
C GLY A 338 1.13 -16.24 9.64
N PRO A 339 1.62 -17.19 10.36
CA PRO A 339 2.14 -16.98 11.71
C PRO A 339 3.26 -15.93 11.67
N GLN A 340 3.07 -14.82 12.40
CA GLN A 340 4.12 -13.83 12.58
C GLN A 340 5.33 -14.50 13.26
N PRO A 341 6.57 -14.28 12.79
CA PRO A 341 7.73 -14.78 13.51
C PRO A 341 7.66 -14.29 14.96
N SER A 342 7.82 -15.19 15.91
CA SER A 342 7.77 -14.86 17.33
C SER A 342 8.89 -13.88 17.67
N ALA A 343 8.62 -12.91 18.54
CA ALA A 343 9.58 -11.89 18.99
C ALA A 343 10.87 -12.46 19.65
N GLY A 344 11.01 -13.78 19.74
CA GLY A 344 12.17 -14.47 20.32
C GLY A 344 13.34 -14.72 19.33
N GLU A 345 13.18 -14.46 18.03
CA GLU A 345 14.24 -14.69 17.04
C GLU A 345 15.05 -13.42 16.69
N ALA A 346 14.81 -12.30 17.38
CA ALA A 346 15.51 -11.03 17.16
C ALA A 346 16.74 -10.83 18.08
N ALA A 347 17.31 -11.90 18.68
CA ALA A 347 18.52 -11.83 19.51
C ALA A 347 19.77 -12.24 18.73
#